data_ba8f685a3d27ecb50ed9be2ca6554878
#
_entry.id   ba8f685a3d27ecb50ed9be2ca6554878
#
_cell.length_a   1.000
_cell.length_b   1.000
_cell.length_c   1.000
_cell.angle_alpha   90.00
_cell.angle_beta   90.00
_cell.angle_gamma   90.00
#
_symmetry.space_group_name_H-M   'P 1'
#
loop_
_entity.id
_entity.type
_entity.pdbx_description
1 polymer ?
#
loop_
_entity_poly.entity_id
_entity_poly.type
_entity_poly.pdbx_seq_one_letter_code
_entity_poly.pdbx_strand_id
1 'polypeptide(L)'
;MLRLEPDIGLMSLFAPRTAVSLPVRDLCAEGKALLLRPADGALIVTCGARRAVVGGREAILLMAPPQATLLPMQISRLDCLTIPTGAVSERARLLAQELRVFGAGDDALQMLGNYGAALLRGMIPIRTPELHELARHFMFDLVNIMSPESLPGREPRHRRDERMNAIKSDIEARLEDRRLTAREIADRHGISLRYLQKLFEDEGTTFSEFVLQRRLDRALRLLQSAGSWETSITEIAFGVGFGDLSYFNRTFRRRFGAAPRDIRANQRAIVAVQA
;
A
#
# COMPACT_ATOMS: atom_id res chain seq x y z
N MET A 1 -16.77 14.17 -18.18
CA MET A 1 -17.94 13.44 -17.66
C MET A 1 -18.63 12.79 -18.83
N LEU A 2 -18.82 11.48 -18.80
CA LEU A 2 -19.62 10.71 -19.76
C LEU A 2 -20.88 10.26 -19.03
N ARG A 3 -22.05 10.49 -19.61
CA ARG A 3 -23.31 9.91 -19.16
C ARG A 3 -23.76 8.88 -20.16
N LEU A 4 -23.97 7.66 -19.71
CA LEU A 4 -24.66 6.62 -20.43
C LEU A 4 -26.10 6.63 -19.92
N GLU A 5 -26.93 7.47 -20.57
CA GLU A 5 -28.29 7.74 -20.10
C GLU A 5 -29.16 6.47 -20.02
N PRO A 6 -30.12 6.46 -19.07
CA PRO A 6 -30.35 7.44 -17.99
C PRO A 6 -29.56 7.16 -16.70
N ASP A 7 -28.79 6.08 -16.60
CA ASP A 7 -28.51 5.42 -15.33
C ASP A 7 -27.04 5.47 -14.88
N ILE A 8 -26.08 5.62 -15.79
CA ILE A 8 -24.66 5.58 -15.46
C ILE A 8 -24.01 6.97 -15.64
N GLY A 9 -23.27 7.38 -14.63
CA GLY A 9 -22.35 8.51 -14.71
C GLY A 9 -20.93 8.03 -14.53
N LEU A 10 -20.09 8.23 -15.55
CA LEU A 10 -18.65 8.00 -15.47
C LEU A 10 -17.93 9.33 -15.53
N MET A 11 -17.11 9.63 -14.53
CA MET A 11 -16.34 10.87 -14.49
C MET A 11 -14.97 10.66 -13.86
N SER A 12 -14.01 11.45 -14.30
CA SER A 12 -12.72 11.59 -13.63
C SER A 12 -12.61 13.01 -13.07
N LEU A 13 -12.36 13.12 -11.78
CA LEU A 13 -12.13 14.36 -11.06
C LEU A 13 -10.63 14.53 -10.88
N PHE A 14 -10.12 15.68 -11.24
CA PHE A 14 -8.74 16.08 -10.95
C PHE A 14 -8.77 16.86 -9.64
N ALA A 15 -8.19 16.28 -8.59
CA ALA A 15 -8.19 16.89 -7.27
C ALA A 15 -6.99 17.85 -7.16
N PRO A 16 -7.20 19.08 -6.64
CA PRO A 16 -6.09 19.90 -6.18
C PRO A 16 -5.38 19.16 -5.03
N ARG A 17 -4.06 19.31 -4.92
CA ARG A 17 -3.23 18.65 -3.88
C ARG A 17 -3.59 19.01 -2.43
N THR A 18 -4.60 19.83 -2.22
CA THR A 18 -5.11 20.25 -0.92
C THR A 18 -6.19 19.28 -0.42
N ALA A 19 -6.01 18.77 0.79
CA ALA A 19 -6.98 17.90 1.45
C ALA A 19 -8.23 18.68 1.82
N VAL A 20 -9.26 18.62 0.97
CA VAL A 20 -10.58 19.19 1.23
C VAL A 20 -11.57 18.06 1.40
N SER A 21 -12.32 18.06 2.51
CA SER A 21 -13.37 17.06 2.75
C SER A 21 -14.56 17.33 1.82
N LEU A 22 -14.95 16.30 1.06
CA LEU A 22 -16.07 16.36 0.12
C LEU A 22 -17.20 15.45 0.61
N PRO A 23 -18.43 15.94 0.77
CA PRO A 23 -19.58 15.09 1.06
C PRO A 23 -19.94 14.24 -0.18
N VAL A 24 -20.26 12.97 0.02
CA VAL A 24 -20.61 12.04 -1.09
C VAL A 24 -21.84 12.51 -1.85
N ARG A 25 -22.78 13.19 -1.20
CA ARG A 25 -23.98 13.76 -1.83
C ARG A 25 -23.68 14.71 -2.99
N ASP A 26 -22.50 15.32 -3.00
CA ASP A 26 -22.09 16.24 -4.09
C ASP A 26 -21.63 15.47 -5.34
N LEU A 27 -21.33 14.18 -5.19
CA LEU A 27 -20.86 13.31 -6.25
C LEU A 27 -21.91 12.30 -6.74
N CYS A 28 -22.92 12.00 -5.94
CA CYS A 28 -23.87 10.93 -6.20
C CYS A 28 -25.28 11.31 -5.74
N ALA A 29 -26.25 11.19 -6.66
CA ALA A 29 -27.67 11.40 -6.37
C ALA A 29 -28.26 10.26 -5.53
N GLU A 30 -29.38 10.53 -4.86
CA GLU A 30 -30.15 9.49 -4.17
C GLU A 30 -30.58 8.36 -5.12
N GLY A 31 -30.66 7.14 -4.60
CA GLY A 31 -31.01 5.97 -5.39
C GLY A 31 -29.87 5.40 -6.25
N LYS A 32 -28.66 5.97 -6.17
CA LYS A 32 -27.48 5.49 -6.88
C LYS A 32 -26.42 4.97 -5.92
N ALA A 33 -25.63 4.03 -6.39
CA ALA A 33 -24.37 3.62 -5.78
C ALA A 33 -23.20 4.33 -6.45
N LEU A 34 -22.14 4.59 -5.70
CA LEU A 34 -20.94 5.30 -6.15
C LEU A 34 -19.72 4.41 -5.95
N LEU A 35 -19.05 4.05 -7.04
CA LEU A 35 -17.73 3.44 -7.00
C LEU A 35 -16.68 4.53 -7.14
N LEU A 36 -15.72 4.55 -6.22
CA LEU A 36 -14.62 5.50 -6.16
C LEU A 36 -13.30 4.76 -6.32
N ARG A 37 -12.43 5.25 -7.21
CA ARG A 37 -11.12 4.68 -7.49
C ARG A 37 -10.07 5.78 -7.65
N PRO A 38 -9.23 6.05 -6.63
CA PRO A 38 -8.11 6.94 -6.79
C PRO A 38 -7.07 6.36 -7.76
N ALA A 39 -6.50 7.17 -8.63
CA ALA A 39 -5.45 6.73 -9.55
C ALA A 39 -4.10 6.53 -8.82
N ASP A 40 -3.87 7.35 -7.80
CA ASP A 40 -2.68 7.41 -6.95
C ASP A 40 -3.06 7.94 -5.56
N GLY A 41 -2.09 8.05 -4.65
CA GLY A 41 -2.33 8.55 -3.30
C GLY A 41 -3.28 7.67 -2.49
N ALA A 42 -4.08 8.27 -1.63
CA ALA A 42 -5.09 7.58 -0.82
C ALA A 42 -6.36 8.41 -0.67
N LEU A 43 -7.51 7.73 -0.60
CA LEU A 43 -8.80 8.32 -0.31
C LEU A 43 -9.30 7.79 1.04
N ILE A 44 -9.54 8.68 1.99
CA ILE A 44 -10.16 8.32 3.25
C ILE A 44 -11.68 8.50 3.10
N VAL A 45 -12.41 7.43 3.36
CA VAL A 45 -13.87 7.41 3.34
C VAL A 45 -14.38 7.24 4.76
N THR A 46 -15.22 8.16 5.23
CA THR A 46 -15.83 8.09 6.56
C THR A 46 -17.34 8.04 6.43
N CYS A 47 -17.98 7.06 7.07
CA CYS A 47 -19.43 6.88 7.09
C CYS A 47 -19.88 6.56 8.53
N GLY A 48 -20.41 7.56 9.24
CA GLY A 48 -20.67 7.48 10.67
C GLY A 48 -19.39 7.16 11.46
N ALA A 49 -19.42 6.11 12.27
CA ALA A 49 -18.25 5.65 13.04
C ALA A 49 -17.27 4.79 12.23
N ARG A 50 -17.59 4.43 11.00
CA ARG A 50 -16.75 3.57 10.16
C ARG A 50 -15.85 4.40 9.28
N ARG A 51 -14.62 3.91 9.09
CA ARG A 51 -13.61 4.53 8.24
C ARG A 51 -12.90 3.49 7.39
N ALA A 52 -12.71 3.79 6.11
CA ALA A 52 -11.90 3.02 5.20
C ALA A 52 -10.84 3.89 4.54
N VAL A 53 -9.70 3.30 4.20
CA VAL A 53 -8.63 3.94 3.42
C VAL A 53 -8.50 3.18 2.11
N VAL A 54 -8.62 3.89 1.00
CA VAL A 54 -8.56 3.35 -0.36
C VAL A 54 -7.28 3.85 -1.01
N GLY A 55 -6.35 2.97 -1.26
CA GLY A 55 -5.08 3.29 -1.90
C GLY A 55 -5.19 3.50 -3.41
N GLY A 56 -4.10 3.96 -4.03
CA GLY A 56 -4.07 4.15 -5.48
C GLY A 56 -4.39 2.86 -6.25
N ARG A 57 -5.32 2.95 -7.20
CA ARG A 57 -5.89 1.87 -8.01
C ARG A 57 -6.78 0.86 -7.26
N GLU A 58 -6.96 0.99 -5.95
CA GLU A 58 -8.00 0.30 -5.21
C GLU A 58 -9.34 1.00 -5.42
N ALA A 59 -10.43 0.36 -5.05
CA ALA A 59 -11.75 0.97 -5.14
C ALA A 59 -12.62 0.67 -3.92
N ILE A 60 -13.61 1.54 -3.70
CA ILE A 60 -14.67 1.33 -2.72
C ILE A 60 -16.02 1.61 -3.35
N LEU A 61 -16.99 0.75 -3.08
CA LEU A 61 -18.38 0.94 -3.47
C LEU A 61 -19.16 1.50 -2.28
N LEU A 62 -19.92 2.56 -2.51
CA LEU A 62 -20.78 3.20 -1.52
C LEU A 62 -22.22 3.16 -2.01
N MET A 63 -23.14 2.79 -1.13
CA MET A 63 -24.59 2.81 -1.42
C MET A 63 -25.17 4.20 -1.07
N ALA A 64 -24.59 5.28 -1.66
CA ALA A 64 -25.02 6.67 -1.52
C ALA A 64 -25.55 7.08 -0.12
N PRO A 65 -24.78 6.90 0.97
CA PRO A 65 -25.21 7.38 2.26
C PRO A 65 -25.06 8.91 2.30
N PRO A 66 -26.10 9.65 2.67
CA PRO A 66 -26.06 11.11 2.71
C PRO A 66 -25.02 11.70 3.67
N GLN A 67 -24.47 10.88 4.56
CA GLN A 67 -23.53 11.27 5.61
C GLN A 67 -22.09 10.81 5.38
N ALA A 68 -21.76 10.23 4.23
CA ALA A 68 -20.39 9.85 3.94
C ALA A 68 -19.56 11.05 3.49
N THR A 69 -18.34 11.14 4.00
CA THR A 69 -17.36 12.17 3.63
C THR A 69 -16.11 11.54 3.05
N LEU A 70 -15.51 12.21 2.09
CA LEU A 70 -14.31 11.82 1.36
C LEU A 70 -13.19 12.81 1.69
N LEU A 71 -12.04 12.31 2.07
CA LEU A 71 -10.83 13.11 2.27
C LEU A 71 -9.73 12.61 1.34
N PRO A 72 -9.49 13.28 0.21
CA PRO A 72 -8.40 12.94 -0.70
C PRO A 72 -7.05 13.28 -0.08
N MET A 73 -6.09 12.33 -0.16
CA MET A 73 -4.72 12.47 0.33
C MET A 73 -3.74 12.31 -0.84
N GLN A 74 -3.22 13.41 -1.35
CA GLN A 74 -2.26 13.42 -2.47
C GLN A 74 -2.74 12.68 -3.74
N ILE A 75 -4.03 12.74 -4.00
CA ILE A 75 -4.64 12.14 -5.20
C ILE A 75 -4.50 13.12 -6.36
N SER A 76 -3.98 12.67 -7.51
CA SER A 76 -3.98 13.45 -8.75
C SER A 76 -5.31 13.36 -9.49
N ARG A 77 -5.93 12.17 -9.44
CA ARG A 77 -7.19 11.88 -10.14
C ARG A 77 -8.02 10.87 -9.36
N LEU A 78 -9.32 11.15 -9.26
CA LEU A 78 -10.34 10.27 -8.70
C LEU A 78 -11.32 9.87 -9.80
N ASP A 79 -11.36 8.59 -10.14
CA ASP A 79 -12.34 8.03 -11.06
C ASP A 79 -13.60 7.67 -10.29
N CYS A 80 -14.75 8.12 -10.77
CA CYS A 80 -16.06 7.93 -10.15
C CYS A 80 -17.00 7.26 -11.15
N LEU A 81 -17.69 6.21 -10.69
CA LEU A 81 -18.75 5.55 -11.44
C LEU A 81 -20.01 5.55 -10.59
N THR A 82 -21.08 6.14 -11.11
CA THR A 82 -22.41 6.09 -10.47
C THR A 82 -23.30 5.10 -11.21
N ILE A 83 -23.95 4.20 -10.48
CA ILE A 83 -24.85 3.18 -11.01
C ILE A 83 -26.15 3.15 -10.18
N PRO A 84 -27.30 2.75 -10.76
CA PRO A 84 -28.53 2.58 -9.99
C PRO A 84 -28.33 1.54 -8.88
N THR A 85 -28.88 1.81 -7.69
CA THR A 85 -28.80 0.83 -6.60
C THR A 85 -29.48 -0.51 -6.96
N GLY A 86 -30.49 -0.48 -7.84
CA GLY A 86 -31.15 -1.69 -8.35
C GLY A 86 -30.26 -2.60 -9.18
N ALA A 87 -29.21 -2.06 -9.81
CA ALA A 87 -28.25 -2.82 -10.60
C ALA A 87 -27.12 -3.46 -9.77
N VAL A 88 -27.03 -3.11 -8.47
CA VAL A 88 -26.03 -3.67 -7.55
C VAL A 88 -26.56 -4.95 -6.93
N SER A 89 -25.81 -6.05 -7.07
CA SER A 89 -26.18 -7.36 -6.48
C SER A 89 -26.23 -7.28 -4.96
N GLU A 90 -26.96 -8.19 -4.32
CA GLU A 90 -27.05 -8.28 -2.86
C GLU A 90 -25.67 -8.44 -2.20
N ARG A 91 -24.81 -9.29 -2.79
CA ARG A 91 -23.42 -9.44 -2.36
C ARG A 91 -22.66 -8.12 -2.38
N ALA A 92 -22.71 -7.39 -3.48
CA ALA A 92 -22.00 -6.11 -3.61
C ALA A 92 -22.58 -5.03 -2.66
N ARG A 93 -23.88 -5.08 -2.35
CA ARG A 93 -24.51 -4.21 -1.34
C ARG A 93 -24.00 -4.48 0.07
N LEU A 94 -23.89 -5.75 0.46
CA LEU A 94 -23.33 -6.12 1.77
C LEU A 94 -21.88 -5.64 1.91
N LEU A 95 -21.07 -5.82 0.88
CA LEU A 95 -19.69 -5.35 0.87
C LEU A 95 -19.59 -3.81 0.97
N ALA A 96 -20.48 -3.10 0.29
CA ALA A 96 -20.57 -1.65 0.38
C ALA A 96 -20.98 -1.16 1.78
N GLN A 97 -21.91 -1.85 2.44
CA GLN A 97 -22.32 -1.54 3.81
C GLN A 97 -21.20 -1.73 4.82
N GLU A 98 -20.30 -2.70 4.60
CA GLU A 98 -19.13 -2.94 5.42
C GLU A 98 -17.95 -2.02 5.09
N LEU A 99 -18.06 -1.12 4.12
CA LEU A 99 -16.98 -0.30 3.58
C LEU A 99 -15.77 -1.13 3.13
N ARG A 100 -16.03 -2.26 2.47
CA ARG A 100 -14.96 -3.14 1.97
C ARG A 100 -14.25 -2.49 0.78
N VAL A 101 -12.93 -2.56 0.80
CA VAL A 101 -12.07 -2.04 -0.27
C VAL A 101 -11.76 -3.18 -1.24
N PHE A 102 -11.93 -2.92 -2.53
CA PHE A 102 -11.54 -3.82 -3.62
C PHE A 102 -10.08 -3.56 -3.98
N GLY A 103 -9.28 -4.61 -3.97
CA GLY A 103 -7.84 -4.51 -4.18
C GLY A 103 -7.46 -4.13 -5.61
N ALA A 104 -6.38 -3.40 -5.78
CA ALA A 104 -5.83 -3.03 -7.09
C ALA A 104 -5.50 -4.24 -7.99
N GLY A 105 -5.43 -5.44 -7.43
CA GLY A 105 -5.20 -6.68 -8.16
C GLY A 105 -6.46 -7.43 -8.58
N ASP A 106 -7.65 -6.91 -8.29
CA ASP A 106 -8.91 -7.48 -8.76
C ASP A 106 -9.04 -7.28 -10.27
N ASP A 107 -9.18 -8.38 -11.02
CA ASP A 107 -9.20 -8.35 -12.48
C ASP A 107 -10.45 -7.62 -13.02
N ALA A 108 -11.60 -7.77 -12.36
CA ALA A 108 -12.82 -7.06 -12.74
C ALA A 108 -12.69 -5.55 -12.52
N LEU A 109 -12.06 -5.14 -11.41
CA LEU A 109 -11.76 -3.73 -11.14
C LEU A 109 -10.77 -3.15 -12.17
N GLN A 110 -9.74 -3.91 -12.55
CA GLN A 110 -8.80 -3.50 -13.58
C GLN A 110 -9.48 -3.35 -14.94
N MET A 111 -10.32 -4.33 -15.33
CA MET A 111 -11.11 -4.25 -16.55
C MET A 111 -12.05 -3.06 -16.55
N LEU A 112 -12.77 -2.83 -15.45
CA LEU A 112 -13.68 -1.69 -15.30
C LEU A 112 -12.94 -0.35 -15.41
N GLY A 113 -11.77 -0.22 -14.78
CA GLY A 113 -10.95 0.98 -14.84
C GLY A 113 -10.41 1.26 -16.24
N ASN A 114 -9.92 0.23 -16.94
CA ASN A 114 -9.41 0.35 -18.32
C ASN A 114 -10.53 0.68 -19.31
N TYR A 115 -11.66 -0.01 -19.18
CA TYR A 115 -12.83 0.20 -20.04
C TYR A 115 -13.40 1.60 -19.84
N GLY A 116 -13.60 2.02 -18.60
CA GLY A 116 -14.08 3.38 -18.26
C GLY A 116 -13.15 4.48 -18.78
N ALA A 117 -11.82 4.29 -18.67
CA ALA A 117 -10.84 5.22 -19.20
C ALA A 117 -10.90 5.29 -20.76
N ALA A 118 -11.09 4.16 -21.43
CA ALA A 118 -11.22 4.10 -22.87
C ALA A 118 -12.50 4.79 -23.36
N LEU A 119 -13.62 4.62 -22.63
CA LEU A 119 -14.88 5.32 -22.91
C LEU A 119 -14.74 6.84 -22.74
N LEU A 120 -14.15 7.29 -21.61
CA LEU A 120 -13.95 8.72 -21.31
C LEU A 120 -13.06 9.43 -22.33
N ARG A 121 -12.10 8.70 -22.93
CA ARG A 121 -11.19 9.19 -23.96
C ARG A 121 -11.77 9.11 -25.37
N GLY A 122 -12.99 8.55 -25.53
CA GLY A 122 -13.59 8.35 -26.83
C GLY A 122 -12.90 7.27 -27.69
N MET A 123 -12.09 6.39 -27.08
CA MET A 123 -11.39 5.31 -27.76
C MET A 123 -12.34 4.16 -28.13
N ILE A 124 -13.45 4.03 -27.43
CA ILE A 124 -14.52 3.08 -27.72
C ILE A 124 -15.71 3.89 -28.22
N PRO A 125 -16.05 3.81 -29.50
CA PRO A 125 -17.19 4.52 -30.07
C PRO A 125 -18.49 3.83 -29.64
N ILE A 126 -19.27 4.48 -28.78
CA ILE A 126 -20.62 4.06 -28.39
C ILE A 126 -21.62 5.08 -28.99
N ARG A 127 -22.02 4.88 -30.24
CA ARG A 127 -22.85 5.87 -30.95
C ARG A 127 -24.31 5.47 -31.08
N THR A 128 -24.64 4.22 -30.79
CA THR A 128 -26.01 3.72 -30.89
C THR A 128 -26.59 3.36 -29.52
N PRO A 129 -27.90 3.42 -29.33
CA PRO A 129 -28.54 3.04 -28.07
C PRO A 129 -28.20 1.61 -27.64
N GLU A 130 -28.07 0.68 -28.57
CA GLU A 130 -27.74 -0.72 -28.30
C GLU A 130 -26.32 -0.85 -27.74
N LEU A 131 -25.34 -0.07 -28.25
CA LEU A 131 -23.98 -0.03 -27.72
C LEU A 131 -23.92 0.63 -26.35
N HIS A 132 -24.75 1.65 -26.09
CA HIS A 132 -24.88 2.22 -24.75
C HIS A 132 -25.38 1.18 -23.76
N GLU A 133 -26.41 0.42 -24.13
CA GLU A 133 -26.98 -0.63 -23.29
C GLU A 133 -25.98 -1.74 -23.02
N LEU A 134 -25.26 -2.18 -24.05
CA LEU A 134 -24.20 -3.19 -23.90
C LEU A 134 -23.08 -2.71 -22.95
N ALA A 135 -22.60 -1.47 -23.14
CA ALA A 135 -21.59 -0.87 -22.31
C ALA A 135 -22.04 -0.77 -20.83
N ARG A 136 -23.31 -0.41 -20.62
CA ARG A 136 -23.96 -0.32 -19.32
C ARG A 136 -23.98 -1.67 -18.62
N HIS A 137 -24.50 -2.71 -19.26
CA HIS A 137 -24.55 -4.05 -18.69
C HIS A 137 -23.17 -4.59 -18.37
N PHE A 138 -22.22 -4.42 -19.27
CA PHE A 138 -20.84 -4.83 -19.05
C PHE A 138 -20.24 -4.19 -17.78
N MET A 139 -20.45 -2.89 -17.57
CA MET A 139 -19.97 -2.22 -16.34
C MET A 139 -20.70 -2.72 -15.08
N PHE A 140 -22.01 -3.01 -15.17
CA PHE A 140 -22.77 -3.59 -14.05
C PHE A 140 -22.24 -4.98 -13.69
N ASP A 141 -22.01 -5.83 -14.66
CA ASP A 141 -21.47 -7.17 -14.46
C ASP A 141 -20.10 -7.10 -13.79
N LEU A 142 -19.21 -6.22 -14.27
CA LEU A 142 -17.90 -6.05 -13.66
C LEU A 142 -18.00 -5.60 -12.20
N VAL A 143 -18.86 -4.62 -11.87
CA VAL A 143 -19.06 -4.18 -10.48
C VAL A 143 -19.59 -5.31 -9.60
N ASN A 144 -20.49 -6.16 -10.13
CA ASN A 144 -21.11 -7.24 -9.36
C ASN A 144 -20.20 -8.45 -9.13
N ILE A 145 -19.20 -8.67 -9.99
CA ILE A 145 -18.23 -9.77 -9.83
C ILE A 145 -16.96 -9.36 -9.09
N MET A 146 -16.73 -8.05 -8.86
CA MET A 146 -15.60 -7.61 -8.03
C MET A 146 -15.65 -8.29 -6.67
N SER A 147 -14.50 -8.70 -6.17
CA SER A 147 -14.38 -9.35 -4.88
C SER A 147 -13.34 -8.65 -4.00
N PRO A 148 -13.71 -8.24 -2.77
CA PRO A 148 -12.74 -7.77 -1.79
C PRO A 148 -11.91 -8.91 -1.22
N GLU A 149 -12.36 -10.15 -1.42
CA GLU A 149 -11.56 -11.32 -1.08
C GLU A 149 -10.42 -11.42 -2.07
N SER A 150 -9.26 -11.02 -1.62
CA SER A 150 -8.01 -11.39 -2.26
C SER A 150 -8.04 -12.90 -2.49
N LEU A 151 -7.86 -13.33 -3.73
CA LEU A 151 -7.41 -14.69 -4.02
C LEU A 151 -6.28 -15.01 -3.03
N PRO A 152 -6.20 -16.24 -2.46
CA PRO A 152 -5.13 -16.55 -1.52
C PRO A 152 -3.78 -16.19 -2.15
N GLY A 153 -3.18 -15.08 -1.68
CA GLY A 153 -1.93 -14.52 -2.17
C GLY A 153 -1.90 -13.05 -2.57
N ARG A 154 -3.03 -12.32 -2.61
CA ARG A 154 -3.05 -10.88 -2.93
C ARG A 154 -3.82 -10.08 -1.88
N GLU A 155 -3.12 -9.64 -0.84
CA GLU A 155 -3.64 -8.64 0.09
C GLU A 155 -3.73 -7.25 -0.57
N PRO A 156 -4.73 -6.41 -0.20
CA PRO A 156 -4.76 -4.98 -0.57
C PRO A 156 -3.43 -4.31 -0.22
N ARG A 157 -2.91 -3.46 -1.11
CA ARG A 157 -1.60 -2.81 -0.90
C ARG A 157 -1.48 -2.17 0.49
N HIS A 158 -2.51 -1.48 0.95
CA HIS A 158 -2.48 -0.84 2.27
C HIS A 158 -2.30 -1.86 3.42
N ARG A 159 -3.05 -2.97 3.45
CA ARG A 159 -2.84 -4.04 4.43
C ARG A 159 -1.47 -4.69 4.29
N ARG A 160 -1.01 -4.81 3.05
CA ARG A 160 0.30 -5.34 2.74
C ARG A 160 1.40 -4.42 3.25
N ASP A 161 1.27 -3.10 3.04
CA ASP A 161 2.22 -2.09 3.51
C ASP A 161 2.21 -2.01 5.05
N GLU A 162 1.04 -2.03 5.69
CA GLU A 162 0.92 -2.12 7.15
C GLU A 162 1.56 -3.40 7.69
N ARG A 163 1.29 -4.55 7.06
CA ARG A 163 1.88 -5.82 7.45
C ARG A 163 3.39 -5.81 7.24
N MET A 164 3.87 -5.29 6.11
CA MET A 164 5.30 -5.17 5.85
C MET A 164 5.99 -4.24 6.85
N ASN A 165 5.36 -3.14 7.22
CA ASN A 165 5.86 -2.25 8.28
C ASN A 165 5.89 -2.93 9.64
N ALA A 166 4.86 -3.70 9.99
CA ALA A 166 4.84 -4.49 11.23
C ALA A 166 5.94 -5.56 11.24
N ILE A 167 6.14 -6.27 10.11
CA ILE A 167 7.22 -7.25 9.94
C ILE A 167 8.59 -6.59 10.08
N LYS A 168 8.83 -5.47 9.41
CA LYS A 168 10.10 -4.71 9.51
C LYS A 168 10.37 -4.25 10.94
N SER A 169 9.35 -3.77 11.64
CA SER A 169 9.45 -3.35 13.04
C SER A 169 9.81 -4.53 13.96
N ASP A 170 9.18 -5.70 13.77
CA ASP A 170 9.50 -6.92 14.56
C ASP A 170 10.93 -7.41 14.28
N ILE A 171 11.37 -7.36 13.02
CA ILE A 171 12.76 -7.66 12.64
C ILE A 171 13.73 -6.70 13.33
N GLU A 172 13.45 -5.38 13.31
CA GLU A 172 14.31 -4.37 13.92
C GLU A 172 14.43 -4.55 15.45
N ALA A 173 13.36 -4.92 16.12
CA ALA A 173 13.36 -5.22 17.55
C ALA A 173 14.20 -6.46 17.90
N ARG A 174 14.49 -7.33 16.92
CA ARG A 174 15.18 -8.62 17.13
C ARG A 174 16.49 -8.74 16.36
N LEU A 175 17.04 -7.65 15.86
CA LEU A 175 18.29 -7.67 15.08
C LEU A 175 19.46 -8.32 15.81
N GLU A 176 19.47 -8.26 17.15
CA GLU A 176 20.51 -8.85 18.01
C GLU A 176 20.47 -10.40 18.02
N ASP A 177 19.31 -10.97 17.76
CA ASP A 177 19.15 -12.42 17.72
C ASP A 177 19.85 -13.01 16.49
N ARG A 178 20.94 -13.73 16.73
CA ARG A 178 21.71 -14.42 15.66
C ARG A 178 20.93 -15.52 14.95
N ARG A 179 19.90 -16.06 15.60
CA ARG A 179 19.05 -17.15 15.09
C ARG A 179 17.82 -16.63 14.35
N LEU A 180 17.65 -15.30 14.20
CA LEU A 180 16.53 -14.71 13.51
C LEU A 180 16.40 -15.26 12.09
N THR A 181 15.30 -15.96 11.81
CA THR A 181 15.01 -16.59 10.52
C THR A 181 13.74 -16.05 9.89
N ALA A 182 13.67 -16.13 8.56
CA ALA A 182 12.46 -15.79 7.82
C ALA A 182 11.25 -16.64 8.25
N ARG A 183 11.49 -17.92 8.59
CA ARG A 183 10.42 -18.84 9.04
C ARG A 183 9.84 -18.37 10.38
N GLU A 184 10.68 -18.01 11.35
CA GLU A 184 10.24 -17.53 12.66
C GLU A 184 9.38 -16.26 12.53
N ILE A 185 9.81 -15.31 11.71
CA ILE A 185 9.03 -14.09 11.44
C ILE A 185 7.71 -14.41 10.74
N ALA A 186 7.70 -15.32 9.76
CA ALA A 186 6.48 -15.74 9.09
C ALA A 186 5.48 -16.38 10.06
N ASP A 187 5.95 -17.29 10.91
CA ASP A 187 5.12 -17.98 11.91
C ASP A 187 4.52 -16.97 12.93
N ARG A 188 5.30 -16.00 13.39
CA ARG A 188 4.84 -14.95 14.31
C ARG A 188 3.77 -14.04 13.71
N HIS A 189 3.87 -13.75 12.43
CA HIS A 189 2.89 -12.91 11.71
C HIS A 189 1.73 -13.71 11.10
N GLY A 190 1.68 -15.04 11.35
CA GLY A 190 0.62 -15.91 10.85
C GLY A 190 0.57 -16.00 9.33
N ILE A 191 1.73 -15.93 8.65
CA ILE A 191 1.86 -15.99 7.20
C ILE A 191 2.77 -17.14 6.76
N SER A 192 2.63 -17.59 5.51
CA SER A 192 3.54 -18.58 4.97
C SER A 192 4.92 -17.98 4.68
N LEU A 193 5.98 -18.80 4.78
CA LEU A 193 7.34 -18.40 4.41
C LEU A 193 7.41 -17.88 2.96
N ARG A 194 6.69 -18.54 2.05
CA ARG A 194 6.61 -18.12 0.63
C ARG A 194 6.01 -16.72 0.48
N TYR A 195 4.98 -16.43 1.27
CA TYR A 195 4.36 -15.10 1.24
C TYR A 195 5.29 -14.03 1.81
N LEU A 196 6.00 -14.31 2.91
CA LEU A 196 7.02 -13.41 3.44
C LEU A 196 8.11 -13.11 2.39
N GLN A 197 8.64 -14.14 1.73
CA GLN A 197 9.62 -13.98 0.66
C GLN A 197 9.11 -13.07 -0.44
N LYS A 198 7.87 -13.29 -0.88
CA LYS A 198 7.24 -12.46 -1.91
C LYS A 198 7.08 -10.99 -1.48
N LEU A 199 6.78 -10.73 -0.22
CA LEU A 199 6.69 -9.36 0.32
C LEU A 199 8.04 -8.62 0.16
N PHE A 200 9.16 -9.29 0.45
CA PHE A 200 10.50 -8.70 0.28
C PHE A 200 10.90 -8.58 -1.19
N GLU A 201 10.61 -9.58 -2.03
CA GLU A 201 10.87 -9.55 -3.48
C GLU A 201 10.17 -8.36 -4.15
N ASP A 202 8.93 -8.08 -3.77
CA ASP A 202 8.16 -6.96 -4.33
C ASP A 202 8.72 -5.58 -3.90
N GLU A 203 9.55 -5.52 -2.84
CA GLU A 203 10.35 -4.35 -2.48
C GLU A 203 11.76 -4.35 -3.10
N GLY A 204 12.07 -5.33 -3.94
CA GLY A 204 13.36 -5.44 -4.62
C GLY A 204 14.50 -5.92 -3.72
N THR A 205 14.21 -6.65 -2.62
CA THR A 205 15.19 -7.16 -1.67
C THR A 205 14.83 -8.58 -1.21
N THR A 206 15.67 -9.16 -0.35
CA THR A 206 15.36 -10.41 0.35
C THR A 206 15.33 -10.18 1.86
N PHE A 207 14.67 -11.08 2.61
CA PHE A 207 14.69 -11.04 4.08
C PHE A 207 16.13 -10.98 4.62
N SER A 208 17.03 -11.83 4.09
CA SER A 208 18.42 -11.89 4.55
C SER A 208 19.19 -10.61 4.26
N GLU A 209 18.98 -10.01 3.08
CA GLU A 209 19.58 -8.71 2.72
C GLU A 209 19.06 -7.59 3.60
N PHE A 210 17.77 -7.55 3.86
CA PHE A 210 17.17 -6.56 4.75
C PHE A 210 17.76 -6.65 6.16
N VAL A 211 17.79 -7.84 6.78
CA VAL A 211 18.40 -8.06 8.10
C VAL A 211 19.87 -7.65 8.11
N LEU A 212 20.65 -8.07 7.10
CA LEU A 212 22.06 -7.71 6.97
C LEU A 212 22.25 -6.19 6.91
N GLN A 213 21.47 -5.51 6.08
CA GLN A 213 21.54 -4.06 5.95
C GLN A 213 21.24 -3.35 7.27
N ARG A 214 20.14 -3.76 7.96
CA ARG A 214 19.75 -3.16 9.23
C ARG A 214 20.79 -3.38 10.34
N ARG A 215 21.40 -4.57 10.41
CA ARG A 215 22.52 -4.85 11.33
C ARG A 215 23.73 -3.95 11.04
N LEU A 216 24.10 -3.81 9.77
CA LEU A 216 25.23 -2.93 9.39
C LEU A 216 24.94 -1.45 9.70
N ASP A 217 23.73 -0.96 9.44
CA ASP A 217 23.34 0.41 9.74
C ASP A 217 23.34 0.67 11.26
N ARG A 218 22.90 -0.31 12.07
CA ARG A 218 22.95 -0.24 13.53
C ARG A 218 24.39 -0.24 14.03
N ALA A 219 25.27 -1.07 13.48
CA ALA A 219 26.68 -1.07 13.81
C ALA A 219 27.36 0.26 13.48
N LEU A 220 27.04 0.86 12.32
CA LEU A 220 27.55 2.19 11.95
C LEU A 220 27.16 3.25 12.97
N ARG A 221 25.88 3.29 13.38
CA ARG A 221 25.41 4.23 14.42
C ARG A 221 26.17 4.06 15.75
N LEU A 222 26.38 2.81 16.18
CA LEU A 222 27.14 2.54 17.41
C LEU A 222 28.60 2.97 17.29
N LEU A 223 29.25 2.73 16.14
CA LEU A 223 30.64 3.16 15.90
C LEU A 223 30.80 4.68 15.91
N GLN A 224 29.77 5.42 15.52
CA GLN A 224 29.74 6.87 15.50
C GLN A 224 29.28 7.50 16.81
N SER A 225 28.69 6.74 17.72
CA SER A 225 28.23 7.22 19.03
C SER A 225 29.35 7.32 20.03
N ALA A 226 29.50 8.48 20.67
CA ALA A 226 30.48 8.70 21.73
C ALA A 226 30.31 7.73 22.94
N GLY A 227 29.08 7.38 23.27
CA GLY A 227 28.77 6.44 24.35
C GLY A 227 29.22 4.99 24.11
N SER A 228 29.62 4.65 22.87
CA SER A 228 30.08 3.29 22.51
C SER A 228 31.59 3.20 22.28
N TRP A 229 32.36 4.21 22.62
CA TRP A 229 33.79 4.22 22.35
C TRP A 229 34.61 3.23 23.18
N GLU A 230 34.11 2.86 24.35
CA GLU A 230 34.70 1.82 25.21
C GLU A 230 34.36 0.41 24.76
N THR A 231 33.25 0.24 24.04
CA THR A 231 32.79 -1.05 23.51
C THR A 231 33.70 -1.48 22.35
N SER A 232 34.24 -2.69 22.38
CA SER A 232 35.09 -3.20 21.29
C SER A 232 34.29 -3.37 19.99
N ILE A 233 34.98 -3.35 18.84
CA ILE A 233 34.36 -3.60 17.53
C ILE A 233 33.75 -5.01 17.49
N THR A 234 34.39 -5.95 18.17
CA THR A 234 33.90 -7.33 18.30
C THR A 234 32.60 -7.39 19.06
N GLU A 235 32.48 -6.68 20.18
CA GLU A 235 31.25 -6.61 20.96
C GLU A 235 30.13 -5.93 20.16
N ILE A 236 30.44 -4.85 19.43
CA ILE A 236 29.45 -4.22 18.55
C ILE A 236 28.96 -5.21 17.48
N ALA A 237 29.88 -5.89 16.78
CA ALA A 237 29.51 -6.86 15.74
C ALA A 237 28.60 -7.96 16.30
N PHE A 238 28.94 -8.51 17.44
CA PHE A 238 28.14 -9.55 18.08
C PHE A 238 26.84 -9.02 18.67
N GLY A 239 26.85 -7.82 19.24
CA GLY A 239 25.67 -7.16 19.80
C GLY A 239 24.62 -6.77 18.78
N VAL A 240 25.01 -6.51 17.52
CA VAL A 240 24.04 -6.28 16.43
C VAL A 240 23.62 -7.56 15.72
N GLY A 241 24.05 -8.75 16.20
CA GLY A 241 23.58 -10.05 15.72
C GLY A 241 24.48 -10.74 14.68
N PHE A 242 25.72 -10.30 14.43
CA PHE A 242 26.66 -11.09 13.62
C PHE A 242 27.17 -12.29 14.41
N GLY A 243 27.32 -13.42 13.73
CA GLY A 243 27.93 -14.62 14.29
C GLY A 243 29.43 -14.76 14.00
N ASP A 244 29.95 -14.02 13.03
CA ASP A 244 31.34 -14.08 12.55
C ASP A 244 31.89 -12.67 12.32
N LEU A 245 33.05 -12.38 12.94
CA LEU A 245 33.68 -11.07 12.85
C LEU A 245 34.31 -10.79 11.48
N SER A 246 34.83 -11.84 10.83
CA SER A 246 35.43 -11.69 9.50
C SER A 246 34.37 -11.39 8.45
N TYR A 247 33.22 -12.04 8.55
CA TYR A 247 32.06 -11.76 7.71
C TYR A 247 31.53 -10.34 7.95
N PHE A 248 31.43 -9.89 9.22
CA PHE A 248 31.07 -8.53 9.56
C PHE A 248 32.01 -7.51 8.90
N ASN A 249 33.33 -7.62 9.13
CA ASN A 249 34.28 -6.67 8.60
C ASN A 249 34.24 -6.57 7.07
N ARG A 250 34.13 -7.72 6.37
CA ARG A 250 34.04 -7.77 4.91
C ARG A 250 32.76 -7.11 4.38
N THR A 251 31.59 -7.43 4.98
CA THR A 251 30.31 -6.88 4.55
C THR A 251 30.18 -5.41 4.90
N PHE A 252 30.69 -4.98 6.05
CA PHE A 252 30.71 -3.59 6.48
C PHE A 252 31.58 -2.74 5.53
N ARG A 253 32.80 -3.18 5.22
CA ARG A 253 33.68 -2.47 4.28
C ARG A 253 33.07 -2.40 2.88
N ARG A 254 32.44 -3.47 2.42
CA ARG A 254 31.74 -3.48 1.12
C ARG A 254 30.63 -2.46 1.05
N ARG A 255 29.87 -2.25 2.14
CA ARG A 255 28.74 -1.32 2.19
C ARG A 255 29.16 0.13 2.36
N PHE A 256 30.11 0.40 3.27
CA PHE A 256 30.48 1.76 3.68
C PHE A 256 31.82 2.25 3.13
N GLY A 257 32.54 1.43 2.38
CA GLY A 257 33.82 1.80 1.76
C GLY A 257 35.02 1.83 2.71
N ALA A 258 34.80 1.75 4.03
CA ALA A 258 35.82 1.84 5.06
C ALA A 258 35.67 0.71 6.10
N ALA A 259 36.75 0.36 6.80
CA ALA A 259 36.67 -0.63 7.88
C ALA A 259 36.02 -0.01 9.14
N PRO A 260 35.36 -0.80 10.00
CA PRO A 260 34.74 -0.33 11.23
C PRO A 260 35.69 0.49 12.13
N ARG A 261 36.96 0.07 12.22
CA ARG A 261 37.99 0.78 13.00
C ARG A 261 38.28 2.17 12.46
N ASP A 262 38.27 2.33 11.13
CA ASP A 262 38.60 3.60 10.46
C ASP A 262 37.47 4.61 10.66
N ILE A 263 36.19 4.14 10.54
CA ILE A 263 34.99 4.96 10.85
C ILE A 263 35.05 5.47 12.30
N ARG A 264 35.35 4.58 13.25
CA ARG A 264 35.46 4.97 14.69
C ARG A 264 36.59 5.98 14.91
N ALA A 265 37.78 5.73 14.35
CA ALA A 265 38.93 6.63 14.49
C ALA A 265 38.63 8.04 13.96
N ASN A 266 38.03 8.13 12.79
CA ASN A 266 37.60 9.39 12.17
C ASN A 266 36.58 10.13 13.07
N GLN A 267 35.60 9.43 13.62
CA GLN A 267 34.61 10.05 14.50
C GLN A 267 35.23 10.60 15.80
N ARG A 268 36.16 9.84 16.41
CA ARG A 268 36.88 10.30 17.61
C ARG A 268 37.70 11.55 17.32
N ALA A 269 38.35 11.62 16.17
CA ALA A 269 39.14 12.80 15.74
C ALA A 269 38.23 14.03 15.57
N ILE A 270 37.07 13.89 14.94
CA ILE A 270 36.09 14.99 14.76
C ILE A 270 35.61 15.53 16.11
N VAL A 271 35.25 14.68 17.04
CA VAL A 271 34.74 15.09 18.38
C VAL A 271 35.87 15.74 19.21
N ALA A 272 37.13 15.27 19.11
CA ALA A 272 38.27 15.85 19.79
C ALA A 272 38.63 17.25 19.30
N VAL A 273 38.26 17.60 18.06
CA VAL A 273 38.48 18.96 17.50
C VAL A 273 37.38 19.94 17.90
N GLN A 274 36.21 19.42 18.30
CA GLN A 274 35.01 20.22 18.66
C GLN A 274 34.90 20.45 20.19
N ALA A 275 35.70 19.77 20.99
CA ALA A 275 35.76 19.89 22.46
C ALA A 275 36.89 20.80 22.90
#